data_b21b0f2a4ced9265c577f5ca65a5f270
#
_entry.id   b21b0f2a4ced9265c577f5ca65a5f270
#
_cell.length_a   1.000
_cell.length_b   1.000
_cell.length_c   1.000
_cell.angle_alpha   90.00
_cell.angle_beta   90.00
_cell.angle_gamma   90.00
#
_symmetry.space_group_name_H-M   'P 1'
#
loop_
_entity.id
_entity.type
_entity.pdbx_description
1 polymer ?
#
loop_
_entity_poly.entity_id
_entity_poly.type
_entity_poly.pdbx_seq_one_letter_code
_entity_poly.pdbx_strand_id
1 'polypeptide(L)'
;MATPDKTRIAKPSPIVEDDQGQLVAKKGVSREVIQELSKIKGEPDWMAELRLKSFDIFERKPVPTWGVDLSGLDLDELVLYSPPEAGRFDSWDDVPAEMKKTYEDLGIPQAEREHLAGVVGVWRQEPVYEGLKKEYADLGILFCSMDTAITEYPELVQEYFMKKCVPPQDNKFSALHGAVWSGGSFLYVPKGGKVDL
;
A
#
# COMPACT_ATOMS: atom_id res chain seq x y z
N MET A 1 10.92 42.80 14.56
CA MET A 1 11.53 41.46 14.74
C MET A 1 10.61 40.67 15.66
N ALA A 2 9.80 39.78 15.14
CA ALA A 2 8.91 38.93 15.93
C ALA A 2 9.70 37.71 16.42
N THR A 3 9.72 37.49 17.73
CA THR A 3 10.30 36.30 18.37
C THR A 3 9.55 35.06 17.94
N PRO A 4 10.22 33.97 17.52
CA PRO A 4 9.53 32.73 17.19
C PRO A 4 8.94 32.12 18.46
N ASP A 5 7.66 31.79 18.41
CA ASP A 5 6.91 31.06 19.44
C ASP A 5 7.53 29.67 19.64
N LYS A 6 8.18 29.45 20.79
CA LYS A 6 8.88 28.22 21.18
C LYS A 6 7.98 27.18 21.85
N THR A 7 6.66 27.31 21.80
CA THR A 7 5.73 26.45 22.56
C THR A 7 4.96 25.42 21.74
N ARG A 8 5.32 25.16 20.48
CA ARG A 8 4.79 24.01 19.78
C ARG A 8 5.64 22.77 20.14
N ILE A 9 5.27 22.09 21.22
CA ILE A 9 5.72 20.73 21.49
C ILE A 9 5.26 19.90 20.28
N ALA A 10 6.22 19.48 19.44
CA ALA A 10 5.93 18.58 18.34
C ALA A 10 5.27 17.32 18.93
N LYS A 11 4.05 17.00 18.48
CA LYS A 11 3.44 15.72 18.86
C LYS A 11 4.43 14.62 18.46
N PRO A 12 4.67 13.62 19.32
CA PRO A 12 5.58 12.54 18.97
C PRO A 12 5.10 11.87 17.67
N SER A 13 6.03 11.62 16.75
CA SER A 13 5.72 10.93 15.49
C SER A 13 5.03 9.61 15.78
N PRO A 14 3.99 9.23 15.03
CA PRO A 14 3.40 7.91 15.12
C PRO A 14 4.28 6.81 14.50
N ILE A 15 5.36 7.18 13.83
CA ILE A 15 6.40 6.26 13.35
C ILE A 15 7.54 6.25 14.36
N VAL A 16 7.96 5.06 14.76
CA VAL A 16 9.00 4.81 15.76
C VAL A 16 9.98 3.75 15.23
N GLU A 17 11.16 3.67 15.82
CA GLU A 17 12.07 2.53 15.59
C GLU A 17 11.65 1.34 16.47
N ASP A 18 11.62 0.14 15.87
CA ASP A 18 11.42 -1.11 16.59
C ASP A 18 12.74 -1.60 17.24
N ASP A 19 12.70 -2.75 17.88
CA ASP A 19 13.87 -3.36 18.56
C ASP A 19 14.99 -3.76 17.57
N GLN A 20 14.71 -3.74 16.27
CA GLN A 20 15.69 -4.03 15.21
C GLN A 20 16.18 -2.76 14.50
N GLY A 21 15.75 -1.59 14.97
CA GLY A 21 16.10 -0.29 14.39
C GLY A 21 15.32 0.06 13.13
N GLN A 22 14.19 -0.63 12.87
CA GLN A 22 13.35 -0.38 11.72
C GLN A 22 12.25 0.64 12.06
N LEU A 23 11.97 1.52 11.11
CA LEU A 23 10.84 2.44 11.23
C LEU A 23 9.53 1.65 11.09
N VAL A 24 8.69 1.72 12.09
CA VAL A 24 7.38 1.07 12.11
C VAL A 24 6.32 2.03 12.65
N ALA A 25 5.08 1.85 12.23
CA ALA A 25 3.97 2.54 12.88
C ALA A 25 3.85 2.06 14.32
N LYS A 26 3.41 2.94 15.21
CA LYS A 26 3.01 2.55 16.56
C LYS A 26 1.93 1.48 16.48
N LYS A 27 1.89 0.63 17.50
CA LYS A 27 0.84 -0.38 17.65
C LYS A 27 -0.54 0.24 17.58
N GLY A 28 -1.46 -0.51 17.03
CA GLY A 28 -2.84 -0.10 16.84
C GLY A 28 -3.05 0.83 15.64
N VAL A 29 -4.31 1.15 15.41
CA VAL A 29 -4.74 2.08 14.35
C VAL A 29 -5.24 3.35 14.99
N SER A 30 -4.68 4.49 14.58
CA SER A 30 -5.15 5.79 15.01
C SER A 30 -5.22 6.75 13.82
N ARG A 31 -5.98 7.82 13.98
CA ARG A 31 -6.10 8.86 12.97
C ARG A 31 -4.74 9.49 12.63
N GLU A 32 -3.88 9.64 13.62
CA GLU A 32 -2.53 10.17 13.47
C GLU A 32 -1.63 9.24 12.65
N VAL A 33 -1.69 7.93 12.91
CA VAL A 33 -0.95 6.91 12.12
C VAL A 33 -1.39 6.95 10.66
N ILE A 34 -2.69 7.04 10.39
CA ILE A 34 -3.25 7.09 9.04
C ILE A 34 -2.84 8.36 8.30
N GLN A 35 -2.88 9.50 8.96
CA GLN A 35 -2.45 10.76 8.37
C GLN A 35 -0.96 10.77 8.04
N GLU A 36 -0.14 10.21 8.91
CA GLU A 36 1.30 10.13 8.67
C GLU A 36 1.62 9.11 7.57
N LEU A 37 0.92 7.97 7.51
CA LEU A 37 1.02 7.01 6.41
C LEU A 37 0.76 7.68 5.06
N SER A 38 -0.36 8.39 4.94
CA SER A 38 -0.72 9.09 3.70
C SER A 38 0.33 10.15 3.32
N LYS A 39 0.89 10.85 4.29
CA LYS A 39 1.93 11.85 4.09
C LYS A 39 3.26 11.23 3.65
N ILE A 40 3.70 10.13 4.28
CA ILE A 40 4.93 9.40 3.92
C ILE A 40 4.83 8.90 2.48
N LYS A 41 3.65 8.39 2.08
CA LYS A 41 3.39 7.89 0.71
C LYS A 41 3.21 9.00 -0.32
N GLY A 42 3.13 10.27 0.10
CA GLY A 42 2.89 11.39 -0.81
C GLY A 42 1.55 11.31 -1.53
N GLU A 43 0.54 10.75 -0.87
CA GLU A 43 -0.76 10.49 -1.48
C GLU A 43 -1.55 11.78 -1.77
N PRO A 44 -2.37 11.81 -2.82
CA PRO A 44 -3.27 12.92 -3.06
C PRO A 44 -4.36 13.03 -1.99
N ASP A 45 -4.89 14.23 -1.76
CA ASP A 45 -5.86 14.53 -0.70
C ASP A 45 -7.09 13.60 -0.70
N TRP A 46 -7.60 13.24 -1.87
CA TRP A 46 -8.75 12.34 -1.98
C TRP A 46 -8.49 10.94 -1.40
N MET A 47 -7.23 10.46 -1.46
CA MET A 47 -6.84 9.18 -0.88
C MET A 47 -6.73 9.30 0.64
N ALA A 48 -6.13 10.37 1.15
CA ALA A 48 -6.10 10.66 2.58
C ALA A 48 -7.52 10.72 3.18
N GLU A 49 -8.45 11.36 2.47
CA GLU A 49 -9.87 11.39 2.86
C GLU A 49 -10.51 10.01 2.87
N LEU A 50 -10.24 9.18 1.85
CA LEU A 50 -10.75 7.80 1.78
C LEU A 50 -10.27 6.98 2.97
N ARG A 51 -8.99 7.10 3.32
CA ARG A 51 -8.40 6.43 4.49
C ARG A 51 -9.09 6.83 5.78
N LEU A 52 -9.26 8.13 6.01
CA LEU A 52 -9.90 8.64 7.23
C LEU A 52 -11.39 8.25 7.32
N LYS A 53 -12.11 8.29 6.21
CA LYS A 53 -13.49 7.78 6.14
C LYS A 53 -13.57 6.28 6.44
N SER A 54 -12.61 5.51 5.93
CA SER A 54 -12.52 4.07 6.19
C SER A 54 -12.21 3.79 7.67
N PHE A 55 -11.34 4.58 8.29
CA PHE A 55 -11.07 4.51 9.72
C PHE A 55 -12.33 4.80 10.56
N ASP A 56 -13.10 5.84 10.24
CA ASP A 56 -14.34 6.14 10.93
C ASP A 56 -15.37 5.00 10.82
N ILE A 57 -15.35 4.24 9.73
CA ILE A 57 -16.17 3.04 9.56
C ILE A 57 -15.62 1.88 10.41
N PHE A 58 -14.30 1.68 10.41
CA PHE A 58 -13.62 0.68 11.21
C PHE A 58 -13.94 0.83 12.71
N GLU A 59 -13.87 2.03 13.23
CA GLU A 59 -14.18 2.33 14.64
C GLU A 59 -15.59 1.88 15.02
N ARG A 60 -16.57 2.13 14.15
CA ARG A 60 -17.99 1.85 14.42
C ARG A 60 -18.43 0.42 14.17
N LYS A 61 -17.71 -0.33 13.31
CA LYS A 61 -18.11 -1.69 12.95
C LYS A 61 -17.65 -2.70 14.00
N PRO A 62 -18.53 -3.64 14.38
CA PRO A 62 -18.14 -4.76 15.21
C PRO A 62 -17.20 -5.71 14.46
N VAL A 63 -16.40 -6.46 15.21
CA VAL A 63 -15.65 -7.60 14.66
C VAL A 63 -16.65 -8.63 14.11
N PRO A 64 -16.42 -9.16 12.91
CA PRO A 64 -17.28 -10.20 12.34
C PRO A 64 -17.35 -11.44 13.25
N THR A 65 -18.54 -12.04 13.31
CA THR A 65 -18.79 -13.27 14.10
C THR A 65 -18.92 -14.51 13.21
N TRP A 66 -18.73 -14.35 11.90
CA TRP A 66 -18.71 -15.45 10.93
C TRP A 66 -17.26 -15.88 10.65
N GLY A 67 -17.05 -17.15 10.35
CA GLY A 67 -15.72 -17.70 10.06
C GLY A 67 -15.01 -18.22 11.32
N VAL A 68 -13.72 -17.96 11.41
CA VAL A 68 -12.90 -18.39 12.56
C VAL A 68 -13.18 -17.53 13.80
N ASP A 69 -12.91 -18.09 14.98
CA ASP A 69 -12.99 -17.33 16.23
C ASP A 69 -11.88 -16.28 16.29
N LEU A 70 -12.28 -15.02 16.40
CA LEU A 70 -11.40 -13.84 16.45
C LEU A 70 -11.33 -13.23 17.86
N SER A 71 -11.87 -13.89 18.87
CA SER A 71 -11.92 -13.35 20.26
C SER A 71 -10.53 -13.10 20.85
N GLY A 72 -9.49 -13.79 20.36
CA GLY A 72 -8.10 -13.59 20.77
C GLY A 72 -7.34 -12.53 19.96
N LEU A 73 -7.98 -11.89 18.97
CA LEU A 73 -7.33 -10.88 18.14
C LEU A 73 -7.41 -9.51 18.79
N ASP A 74 -6.28 -8.98 19.24
CA ASP A 74 -6.14 -7.62 19.73
C ASP A 74 -5.56 -6.72 18.61
N LEU A 75 -6.43 -5.89 18.03
CA LEU A 75 -6.06 -4.99 16.93
C LEU A 75 -5.21 -3.82 17.42
N ASP A 76 -5.25 -3.49 18.72
CA ASP A 76 -4.49 -2.39 19.29
C ASP A 76 -3.02 -2.78 19.53
N GLU A 77 -2.72 -4.07 19.56
CA GLU A 77 -1.36 -4.59 19.70
C GLU A 77 -0.64 -4.83 18.36
N LEU A 78 -1.33 -4.70 17.23
CA LEU A 78 -0.76 -4.95 15.91
C LEU A 78 0.00 -3.74 15.38
N VAL A 79 1.16 -4.00 14.77
CA VAL A 79 1.85 -3.03 13.92
C VAL A 79 1.32 -3.22 12.50
N LEU A 80 0.55 -2.25 12.01
CA LEU A 80 -0.19 -2.37 10.75
C LEU A 80 0.51 -1.72 9.55
N TYR A 81 1.61 -1.02 9.79
CA TYR A 81 2.42 -0.43 8.74
C TYR A 81 3.90 -0.42 9.13
N SER A 82 4.74 -0.84 8.19
CA SER A 82 6.20 -0.75 8.28
C SER A 82 6.71 -0.21 6.95
N PRO A 83 7.21 1.03 6.92
CA PRO A 83 7.78 1.57 5.69
C PRO A 83 8.98 0.73 5.23
N PRO A 84 9.22 0.58 3.92
CA PRO A 84 10.37 -0.14 3.42
C PRO A 84 11.66 0.63 3.73
N GLU A 85 12.72 -0.09 4.09
CA GLU A 85 14.06 0.49 4.27
C GLU A 85 14.70 0.85 2.92
N ALA A 86 14.33 0.12 1.88
CA ALA A 86 14.81 0.32 0.52
C ALA A 86 13.77 1.09 -0.30
N GLY A 87 14.26 2.08 -1.07
CA GLY A 87 13.43 2.82 -2.02
C GLY A 87 12.94 1.95 -3.18
N ARG A 88 12.27 2.59 -4.15
CA ARG A 88 11.91 1.96 -5.42
C ARG A 88 13.13 1.81 -6.33
N PHE A 89 13.14 0.77 -7.14
CA PHE A 89 14.18 0.49 -8.12
C PHE A 89 13.57 0.48 -9.53
N ASP A 90 14.21 1.17 -10.45
CA ASP A 90 13.77 1.26 -11.85
C ASP A 90 14.16 0.03 -12.66
N SER A 91 15.16 -0.73 -12.18
CA SER A 91 15.63 -1.95 -12.81
C SER A 91 15.77 -3.07 -11.79
N TRP A 92 15.47 -4.30 -12.22
CA TRP A 92 15.74 -5.48 -11.41
C TRP A 92 17.23 -5.60 -11.03
N ASP A 93 18.13 -5.11 -11.87
CA ASP A 93 19.57 -5.16 -11.61
C ASP A 93 19.97 -4.30 -10.40
N ASP A 94 19.21 -3.24 -10.11
CA ASP A 94 19.43 -2.33 -9.00
C ASP A 94 18.84 -2.85 -7.66
N VAL A 95 17.98 -3.88 -7.72
CA VAL A 95 17.38 -4.48 -6.51
C VAL A 95 18.47 -5.13 -5.65
N PRO A 96 18.52 -4.89 -4.33
CA PRO A 96 19.51 -5.47 -3.42
C PRO A 96 19.59 -6.99 -3.50
N ALA A 97 20.81 -7.53 -3.36
CA ALA A 97 21.07 -8.97 -3.47
C ALA A 97 20.27 -9.80 -2.45
N GLU A 98 20.02 -9.27 -1.26
CA GLU A 98 19.22 -9.93 -0.23
C GLU A 98 17.76 -10.11 -0.66
N MET A 99 17.18 -9.09 -1.29
CA MET A 99 15.84 -9.18 -1.86
C MET A 99 15.79 -10.18 -3.02
N LYS A 100 16.77 -10.10 -3.94
CA LYS A 100 16.89 -11.06 -5.06
C LYS A 100 16.95 -12.49 -4.56
N LYS A 101 17.77 -12.75 -3.54
CA LYS A 101 17.88 -14.07 -2.93
C LYS A 101 16.56 -14.55 -2.33
N THR A 102 15.80 -13.67 -1.67
CA THR A 102 14.49 -14.05 -1.11
C THR A 102 13.51 -14.48 -2.21
N TYR A 103 13.49 -13.79 -3.34
CA TYR A 103 12.68 -14.20 -4.50
C TYR A 103 13.14 -15.54 -5.09
N GLU A 104 14.45 -15.78 -5.11
CA GLU A 104 15.03 -17.07 -5.54
C GLU A 104 14.66 -18.20 -4.58
N ASP A 105 14.80 -17.97 -3.27
CA ASP A 105 14.46 -18.94 -2.22
C ASP A 105 12.94 -19.28 -2.24
N LEU A 106 12.09 -18.33 -2.65
CA LEU A 106 10.65 -18.56 -2.87
C LEU A 106 10.35 -19.30 -4.18
N GLY A 107 11.37 -19.59 -5.00
CA GLY A 107 11.22 -20.33 -6.24
C GLY A 107 10.58 -19.50 -7.37
N ILE A 108 10.69 -18.17 -7.34
CA ILE A 108 10.23 -17.29 -8.42
C ILE A 108 11.36 -17.18 -9.45
N PRO A 109 11.29 -17.92 -10.60
CA PRO A 109 12.38 -17.99 -11.54
C PRO A 109 12.66 -16.65 -12.22
N GLN A 110 13.92 -16.40 -12.56
CA GLN A 110 14.30 -15.23 -13.37
C GLN A 110 13.57 -15.24 -14.74
N ALA A 111 13.31 -16.42 -15.28
CA ALA A 111 12.58 -16.60 -16.52
C ALA A 111 11.15 -16.06 -16.47
N GLU A 112 10.44 -16.17 -15.34
CA GLU A 112 9.10 -15.61 -15.21
C GLU A 112 9.11 -14.08 -15.33
N ARG A 113 10.13 -13.43 -14.78
CA ARG A 113 10.29 -11.97 -14.87
C ARG A 113 10.59 -11.47 -16.27
N GLU A 114 11.29 -12.28 -17.08
CA GLU A 114 11.64 -11.96 -18.46
C GLU A 114 10.49 -12.27 -19.45
N HIS A 115 9.64 -13.23 -19.13
CA HIS A 115 8.58 -13.70 -20.02
C HIS A 115 7.19 -13.11 -19.73
N LEU A 116 6.95 -12.62 -18.51
CA LEU A 116 5.67 -11.99 -18.16
C LEU A 116 5.47 -10.67 -18.90
N ALA A 117 4.22 -10.33 -19.17
CA ALA A 117 3.81 -9.07 -19.81
C ALA A 117 4.18 -7.84 -18.96
N GLY A 118 4.18 -8.01 -17.64
CA GLY A 118 4.58 -6.99 -16.69
C GLY A 118 4.82 -7.59 -15.30
N VAL A 119 5.56 -6.89 -14.47
CA VAL A 119 5.92 -7.31 -13.12
C VAL A 119 5.77 -6.15 -12.13
N VAL A 120 5.20 -6.43 -10.96
CA VAL A 120 5.28 -5.57 -9.78
C VAL A 120 5.92 -6.38 -8.65
N GLY A 121 7.13 -6.00 -8.27
CA GLY A 121 7.82 -6.58 -7.11
C GLY A 121 7.36 -5.89 -5.83
N VAL A 122 6.98 -6.67 -4.82
CA VAL A 122 6.53 -6.15 -3.52
C VAL A 122 7.46 -6.67 -2.43
N TRP A 123 7.93 -5.77 -1.58
CA TRP A 123 8.71 -6.09 -0.39
C TRP A 123 8.08 -5.45 0.83
N ARG A 124 7.80 -6.26 1.87
CA ARG A 124 7.16 -5.77 3.11
C ARG A 124 5.94 -4.88 2.86
N GLN A 125 5.03 -5.34 1.99
CA GLN A 125 3.77 -4.67 1.62
C GLN A 125 3.94 -3.42 0.72
N GLU A 126 5.17 -3.02 0.37
CA GLU A 126 5.42 -1.89 -0.52
C GLU A 126 5.97 -2.35 -1.87
N PRO A 127 5.54 -1.73 -2.98
CA PRO A 127 6.11 -2.00 -4.28
C PRO A 127 7.52 -1.43 -4.36
N VAL A 128 8.47 -2.27 -4.75
CA VAL A 128 9.89 -1.89 -4.90
C VAL A 128 10.36 -1.89 -6.35
N TYR A 129 9.66 -2.58 -7.22
CA TYR A 129 9.95 -2.64 -8.65
C TYR A 129 8.66 -2.83 -9.45
N GLU A 130 8.56 -2.15 -10.59
CA GLU A 130 7.46 -2.32 -11.53
C GLU A 130 7.97 -2.20 -12.98
N GLY A 131 7.35 -2.95 -13.88
CA GLY A 131 7.68 -2.91 -15.29
C GLY A 131 6.58 -3.52 -16.15
N LEU A 132 6.32 -2.91 -17.29
CA LEU A 132 5.41 -3.39 -18.32
C LEU A 132 6.15 -3.43 -19.65
N LYS A 133 6.03 -4.53 -20.40
CA LYS A 133 6.62 -4.61 -21.74
C LYS A 133 5.99 -3.55 -22.67
N LYS A 134 6.83 -2.89 -23.44
CA LYS A 134 6.43 -1.79 -24.32
C LYS A 134 5.29 -2.15 -25.28
N GLU A 135 5.28 -3.36 -25.80
CA GLU A 135 4.23 -3.85 -26.71
C GLU A 135 2.83 -3.78 -26.10
N TYR A 136 2.71 -3.99 -24.79
CA TYR A 136 1.44 -3.90 -24.07
C TYR A 136 1.10 -2.45 -23.68
N ALA A 137 2.11 -1.67 -23.33
CA ALA A 137 1.93 -0.25 -23.08
C ALA A 137 1.42 0.48 -24.34
N ASP A 138 1.93 0.14 -25.52
CA ASP A 138 1.50 0.69 -26.81
C ASP A 138 0.03 0.33 -27.15
N LEU A 139 -0.53 -0.71 -26.53
CA LEU A 139 -1.96 -1.05 -26.60
C LEU A 139 -2.83 -0.30 -25.58
N GLY A 140 -2.25 0.58 -24.78
CA GLY A 140 -2.93 1.33 -23.74
C GLY A 140 -3.21 0.51 -22.47
N ILE A 141 -2.54 -0.62 -22.30
CA ILE A 141 -2.60 -1.42 -21.09
C ILE A 141 -1.74 -0.75 -20.03
N LEU A 142 -2.28 -0.65 -18.81
CA LEU A 142 -1.55 -0.12 -17.65
C LEU A 142 -1.31 -1.26 -16.67
N PHE A 143 -0.07 -1.40 -16.23
CA PHE A 143 0.29 -2.29 -15.13
C PHE A 143 1.37 -1.64 -14.29
N CYS A 144 1.02 -1.23 -13.10
CA CYS A 144 1.88 -0.50 -12.20
C CYS A 144 1.50 -0.77 -10.73
N SER A 145 2.24 -0.19 -9.81
CA SER A 145 1.85 -0.21 -8.40
C SER A 145 0.58 0.62 -8.16
N MET A 146 -0.16 0.29 -7.10
CA MET A 146 -1.28 1.13 -6.69
C MET A 146 -0.84 2.55 -6.31
N ASP A 147 0.37 2.73 -5.77
CA ASP A 147 0.91 4.05 -5.44
C ASP A 147 1.11 4.91 -6.68
N THR A 148 1.65 4.32 -7.75
CA THR A 148 1.75 4.98 -9.06
C THR A 148 0.36 5.27 -9.61
N ALA A 149 -0.55 4.29 -9.55
CA ALA A 149 -1.89 4.42 -10.10
C ALA A 149 -2.71 5.55 -9.47
N ILE A 150 -2.66 5.74 -8.15
CA ILE A 150 -3.42 6.80 -7.46
C ILE A 150 -2.93 8.21 -7.81
N THR A 151 -1.69 8.32 -8.26
CA THR A 151 -1.05 9.58 -8.61
C THR A 151 -1.16 9.89 -10.10
N GLU A 152 -0.90 8.91 -10.96
CA GLU A 152 -0.85 9.10 -12.41
C GLU A 152 -2.19 8.86 -13.09
N TYR A 153 -3.05 8.00 -12.51
CA TYR A 153 -4.35 7.63 -13.09
C TYR A 153 -5.51 7.81 -12.10
N PRO A 154 -5.61 8.95 -11.40
CA PRO A 154 -6.53 9.13 -10.28
C PRO A 154 -8.00 8.93 -10.67
N GLU A 155 -8.40 9.31 -11.87
CA GLU A 155 -9.79 9.17 -12.34
C GLU A 155 -10.20 7.71 -12.47
N LEU A 156 -9.34 6.88 -13.06
CA LEU A 156 -9.58 5.44 -13.18
C LEU A 156 -9.65 4.77 -11.80
N VAL A 157 -8.69 5.09 -10.93
CA VAL A 157 -8.65 4.51 -9.60
C VAL A 157 -9.88 4.92 -8.79
N GLN A 158 -10.23 6.19 -8.79
CA GLN A 158 -11.39 6.71 -8.04
C GLN A 158 -12.72 6.09 -8.49
N GLU A 159 -12.85 5.64 -9.73
CA GLU A 159 -14.07 5.01 -10.21
C GLU A 159 -14.30 3.64 -9.56
N TYR A 160 -13.25 2.86 -9.34
CA TYR A 160 -13.37 1.44 -8.96
C TYR A 160 -12.85 1.12 -7.56
N PHE A 161 -11.77 1.78 -7.13
CA PHE A 161 -11.05 1.41 -5.92
C PHE A 161 -11.93 1.53 -4.68
N MET A 162 -12.05 0.43 -3.96
CA MET A 162 -12.85 0.32 -2.73
C MET A 162 -14.32 0.79 -2.87
N LYS A 163 -14.89 0.65 -4.05
CA LYS A 163 -16.29 1.02 -4.31
C LYS A 163 -17.13 -0.13 -4.83
N LYS A 164 -16.66 -0.82 -5.87
CA LYS A 164 -17.50 -1.79 -6.60
C LYS A 164 -17.34 -3.22 -6.13
N CYS A 165 -16.14 -3.64 -5.71
CA CYS A 165 -15.88 -5.02 -5.28
C CYS A 165 -15.97 -5.17 -3.77
N VAL A 166 -15.03 -4.57 -3.03
CA VAL A 166 -14.98 -4.65 -1.57
C VAL A 166 -14.90 -3.23 -1.00
N PRO A 167 -16.06 -2.59 -0.73
CA PRO A 167 -16.08 -1.27 -0.14
C PRO A 167 -15.77 -1.33 1.37
N PRO A 168 -15.26 -0.26 1.97
CA PRO A 168 -14.99 -0.18 3.41
C PRO A 168 -16.23 -0.49 4.28
N GLN A 169 -17.43 -0.30 3.73
CA GLN A 169 -18.70 -0.55 4.41
C GLN A 169 -19.05 -2.03 4.54
N ASP A 170 -18.34 -2.93 3.87
CA ASP A 170 -18.65 -4.36 3.88
C ASP A 170 -18.51 -4.93 5.31
N ASN A 171 -17.33 -4.88 5.89
CA ASN A 171 -17.08 -5.34 7.26
C ASN A 171 -15.94 -4.55 7.93
N LYS A 172 -15.65 -4.86 9.21
CA LYS A 172 -14.60 -4.18 9.98
C LYS A 172 -13.22 -4.29 9.33
N PHE A 173 -12.87 -5.45 8.78
CA PHE A 173 -11.56 -5.67 8.15
C PHE A 173 -11.45 -5.01 6.77
N SER A 174 -12.56 -4.92 6.01
CA SER A 174 -12.59 -4.13 4.77
C SER A 174 -12.38 -2.65 5.07
N ALA A 175 -12.94 -2.15 6.17
CA ALA A 175 -12.72 -0.79 6.62
C ALA A 175 -11.27 -0.57 7.09
N LEU A 176 -10.71 -1.52 7.85
CA LEU A 176 -9.30 -1.49 8.26
C LEU A 176 -8.39 -1.48 7.03
N HIS A 177 -8.63 -2.36 6.06
CA HIS A 177 -7.90 -2.35 4.79
C HIS A 177 -7.97 -0.96 4.14
N GLY A 178 -9.15 -0.36 4.03
CA GLY A 178 -9.31 0.98 3.46
C GLY A 178 -8.51 2.06 4.18
N ALA A 179 -8.31 1.90 5.48
CA ALA A 179 -7.55 2.86 6.29
C ALA A 179 -6.03 2.70 6.17
N VAL A 180 -5.51 1.45 6.08
CA VAL A 180 -4.07 1.18 6.23
C VAL A 180 -3.43 0.42 5.07
N TRP A 181 -4.13 0.18 3.95
CA TRP A 181 -3.51 -0.46 2.79
C TRP A 181 -2.23 0.28 2.38
N SER A 182 -1.23 -0.45 1.92
CA SER A 182 0.08 0.16 1.63
C SER A 182 0.68 -0.26 0.30
N GLY A 183 0.32 -1.39 -0.24
CA GLY A 183 0.83 -1.86 -1.52
C GLY A 183 -0.26 -2.50 -2.37
N GLY A 184 0.13 -2.95 -3.53
CA GLY A 184 -0.74 -3.63 -4.47
C GLY A 184 -0.37 -3.33 -5.92
N SER A 185 -0.98 -4.07 -6.85
CA SER A 185 -0.82 -3.85 -8.27
C SER A 185 -2.12 -3.33 -8.89
N PHE A 186 -1.96 -2.48 -9.88
CA PHE A 186 -3.04 -1.93 -10.71
C PHE A 186 -2.88 -2.43 -12.13
N LEU A 187 -3.88 -3.17 -12.60
CA LEU A 187 -3.96 -3.62 -13.98
C LEU A 187 -5.20 -3.02 -14.63
N TYR A 188 -5.01 -2.30 -15.73
CA TYR A 188 -6.08 -1.82 -16.57
C TYR A 188 -5.89 -2.29 -18.01
N VAL A 189 -6.92 -2.91 -18.55
CA VAL A 189 -6.97 -3.34 -19.96
C VAL A 189 -8.10 -2.57 -20.63
N PRO A 190 -7.82 -1.74 -21.65
CA PRO A 190 -8.86 -0.99 -22.34
C PRO A 190 -9.82 -1.91 -23.06
N LYS A 191 -11.04 -1.41 -23.34
CA LYS A 191 -12.08 -2.18 -24.01
C LYS A 191 -11.58 -2.70 -25.36
N GLY A 192 -11.65 -4.01 -25.57
CA GLY A 192 -11.19 -4.69 -26.78
C GLY A 192 -9.69 -5.06 -26.76
N GLY A 193 -8.96 -4.67 -25.72
CA GLY A 193 -7.58 -5.11 -25.52
C GLY A 193 -7.50 -6.61 -25.26
N LYS A 194 -6.45 -7.25 -25.77
CA LYS A 194 -6.12 -8.65 -25.49
C LYS A 194 -4.69 -8.73 -24.98
N VAL A 195 -4.48 -9.52 -23.96
CA VAL A 195 -3.15 -9.84 -23.41
C VAL A 195 -3.00 -11.33 -23.43
N ASP A 196 -1.98 -11.83 -24.13
CA ASP A 196 -1.58 -13.23 -24.06
C ASP A 196 -0.50 -13.31 -22.96
N LEU A 197 -0.85 -13.98 -21.86
CA LEU A 197 -0.01 -14.19 -20.68
C LEU A 197 0.73 -15.52 -20.78
#